data_ae0bd3c074970d6b3bd9252899a63808
#
_entry.id   ae0bd3c074970d6b3bd9252899a63808
#
_cell.length_a   1.000
_cell.length_b   1.000
_cell.length_c   1.000
_cell.angle_alpha   90.00
_cell.angle_beta   90.00
_cell.angle_gamma   90.00
#
_symmetry.space_group_name_H-M   'P 1'
#
loop_
_entity.id
_entity.type
_entity.pdbx_description
1 polymer ?
#
loop_
_entity_poly.entity_id
_entity_poly.type
_entity_poly.pdbx_seq_one_letter_code
_entity_poly.pdbx_strand_id
1 'polypeptide(L)'
;MVVVENRARCYIMQYNIEINARLLKAVALAVTKTETRYYLNGVYVEFFGDYITLTATDGHKLIAGRQMRVFTNQSEPGASDGAAGQAGIILPFDMIEKIKLGKKSPDYATLSFDAKGDNLAARFLQLRFDATTQSGFEVEASYPAARRVAPVSITGETAAFDPEILITFSKAAKVVGSLATPVVHHNGLNPALVSWCPADSLPGCLAFGVAMPLRVQGDFQELPPVAWFTGQSAVRSTPEDKFKAETERLKAKA
;
A
#
# COMPACT_ATOMS: atom_id res chain seq x y z
N MET A 1 -33.20 -28.98 34.03
CA MET A 1 -31.98 -28.23 34.41
C MET A 1 -31.00 -28.39 33.23
N VAL A 2 -31.05 -27.42 32.31
CA VAL A 2 -30.21 -27.44 31.11
C VAL A 2 -28.94 -26.69 31.48
N VAL A 3 -27.82 -27.41 31.61
CA VAL A 3 -26.50 -26.86 31.81
C VAL A 3 -26.03 -26.39 30.43
N VAL A 4 -26.09 -25.07 30.17
CA VAL A 4 -25.42 -24.46 29.03
C VAL A 4 -23.93 -24.36 29.41
N GLU A 5 -23.13 -25.34 29.03
CA GLU A 5 -21.67 -25.24 29.05
C GLU A 5 -21.24 -24.23 27.99
N ASN A 6 -21.01 -23.04 28.45
CA ASN A 6 -20.34 -22.00 27.67
C ASN A 6 -18.84 -22.38 27.59
N ARG A 7 -18.48 -23.30 26.67
CA ARG A 7 -17.08 -23.61 26.34
C ARG A 7 -16.47 -22.37 25.70
N ALA A 8 -15.83 -21.53 26.50
CA ALA A 8 -14.88 -20.55 26.02
C ALA A 8 -13.83 -21.31 25.19
N ARG A 9 -13.90 -21.20 23.86
CA ARG A 9 -12.85 -21.73 22.97
C ARG A 9 -11.58 -20.96 23.30
N CYS A 10 -10.64 -21.65 23.97
CA CYS A 10 -9.30 -21.14 24.15
C CYS A 10 -8.60 -21.19 22.79
N TYR A 11 -8.48 -20.06 22.12
CA TYR A 11 -7.71 -19.94 20.88
C TYR A 11 -6.22 -19.99 21.25
N ILE A 12 -5.54 -21.02 20.79
CA ILE A 12 -4.09 -21.13 20.94
C ILE A 12 -3.46 -20.35 19.79
N MET A 13 -2.94 -19.16 20.09
CA MET A 13 -2.19 -18.35 19.12
C MET A 13 -0.88 -19.03 18.76
N GLN A 14 -0.77 -19.55 17.54
CA GLN A 14 0.39 -20.30 17.09
C GLN A 14 1.48 -19.45 16.48
N TYR A 15 1.10 -18.29 15.91
CA TYR A 15 2.02 -17.43 15.17
C TYR A 15 1.99 -16.01 15.70
N ASN A 16 3.18 -15.41 15.81
CA ASN A 16 3.34 -14.01 16.18
C ASN A 16 4.27 -13.34 15.17
N ILE A 17 3.83 -12.23 14.61
CA ILE A 17 4.54 -11.51 13.57
C ILE A 17 4.62 -10.04 13.94
N GLU A 18 5.81 -9.48 13.89
CA GLU A 18 6.03 -8.05 14.07
C GLU A 18 5.80 -7.32 12.74
N ILE A 19 4.86 -6.40 12.74
CA ILE A 19 4.52 -5.56 11.56
C ILE A 19 4.87 -4.12 11.89
N ASN A 20 5.62 -3.46 11.01
CA ASN A 20 5.89 -2.03 11.19
C ASN A 20 4.59 -1.24 11.19
N ALA A 21 4.29 -0.58 12.31
CA ALA A 21 3.01 0.09 12.54
C ALA A 21 2.78 1.28 11.61
N ARG A 22 3.84 2.00 11.23
CA ARG A 22 3.76 3.12 10.28
C ARG A 22 3.49 2.62 8.87
N LEU A 23 4.17 1.55 8.43
CA LEU A 23 3.93 0.90 7.15
C LEU A 23 2.51 0.37 7.05
N LEU A 24 2.03 -0.34 8.09
CA LEU A 24 0.66 -0.86 8.18
C LEU A 24 -0.37 0.26 8.05
N LYS A 25 -0.21 1.35 8.80
CA LYS A 25 -1.10 2.53 8.73
C LYS A 25 -1.05 3.22 7.37
N ALA A 26 0.11 3.33 6.75
CA ALA A 26 0.25 3.93 5.43
C ALA A 26 -0.47 3.09 4.35
N VAL A 27 -0.30 1.77 4.37
CA VAL A 27 -0.98 0.86 3.46
C VAL A 27 -2.50 0.90 3.68
N ALA A 28 -2.94 0.95 4.93
CA ALA A 28 -4.36 1.00 5.29
C ALA A 28 -5.10 2.25 4.76
N LEU A 29 -4.39 3.30 4.31
CA LEU A 29 -5.01 4.47 3.66
C LEU A 29 -5.63 4.16 2.30
N ALA A 30 -5.27 3.03 1.68
CA ALA A 30 -5.86 2.59 0.43
C ALA A 30 -7.06 1.64 0.61
N VAL A 31 -7.44 1.31 1.85
CA VAL A 31 -8.60 0.46 2.15
C VAL A 31 -9.89 1.17 1.77
N THR A 32 -10.86 0.43 1.21
CA THR A 32 -12.24 0.92 1.06
C THR A 32 -13.07 0.61 2.31
N LYS A 33 -14.01 1.50 2.62
CA LYS A 33 -15.00 1.27 3.69
C LYS A 33 -16.39 0.89 3.13
N THR A 34 -16.48 0.60 1.83
CA THR A 34 -17.77 0.27 1.21
C THR A 34 -18.20 -1.17 1.50
N GLU A 35 -19.43 -1.36 1.93
CA GLU A 35 -20.00 -2.67 2.28
C GLU A 35 -20.04 -3.64 1.10
N THR A 36 -20.23 -3.14 -0.11
CA THR A 36 -20.36 -3.96 -1.34
C THR A 36 -19.07 -4.70 -1.71
N ARG A 37 -17.91 -4.23 -1.24
CA ARG A 37 -16.59 -4.83 -1.51
C ARG A 37 -15.89 -5.18 -0.20
N TYR A 38 -16.58 -5.93 0.67
CA TYR A 38 -16.09 -6.28 2.01
C TYR A 38 -14.70 -6.94 2.00
N TYR A 39 -14.34 -7.65 0.94
CA TYR A 39 -13.03 -8.28 0.76
C TYR A 39 -11.88 -7.26 0.57
N LEU A 40 -12.18 -5.99 0.30
CA LEU A 40 -11.22 -4.88 0.26
C LEU A 40 -11.21 -4.07 1.56
N ASN A 41 -12.02 -4.42 2.55
CA ASN A 41 -12.11 -3.71 3.83
C ASN A 41 -11.04 -4.17 4.83
N GLY A 42 -9.82 -4.29 4.35
CA GLY A 42 -8.68 -4.68 5.17
C GLY A 42 -7.36 -4.60 4.41
N VAL A 43 -6.29 -4.84 5.15
CA VAL A 43 -4.94 -4.96 4.60
C VAL A 43 -4.62 -6.42 4.40
N TYR A 44 -4.28 -6.78 3.19
CA TYR A 44 -3.83 -8.13 2.86
C TYR A 44 -2.36 -8.30 3.25
N VAL A 45 -2.11 -9.22 4.15
CA VAL A 45 -0.79 -9.57 4.68
C VAL A 45 -0.38 -10.90 4.10
N GLU A 46 0.68 -10.94 3.31
CA GLU A 46 1.25 -12.17 2.76
C GLU A 46 2.61 -12.45 3.40
N PHE A 47 2.89 -13.73 3.61
CA PHE A 47 4.08 -14.20 4.28
C PHE A 47 5.02 -14.88 3.29
N PHE A 48 6.27 -14.45 3.28
CA PHE A 48 7.37 -15.05 2.52
C PHE A 48 8.48 -15.42 3.50
N GLY A 49 9.44 -16.23 3.07
CA GLY A 49 10.54 -16.65 3.94
C GLY A 49 11.16 -15.48 4.70
N ASP A 50 11.72 -14.51 3.97
CA ASP A 50 12.51 -13.41 4.54
C ASP A 50 11.73 -12.12 4.77
N TYR A 51 10.52 -11.99 4.23
CA TYR A 51 9.76 -10.75 4.27
C TYR A 51 8.26 -10.98 4.34
N ILE A 52 7.53 -9.95 4.70
CA ILE A 52 6.08 -9.88 4.55
C ILE A 52 5.73 -8.75 3.59
N THR A 53 4.61 -8.92 2.88
CA THR A 53 4.02 -7.84 2.09
C THR A 53 2.67 -7.43 2.67
N LEU A 54 2.42 -6.14 2.62
CA LEU A 54 1.17 -5.52 3.02
C LEU A 54 0.57 -4.87 1.78
N THR A 55 -0.67 -5.16 1.47
CA THR A 55 -1.34 -4.59 0.29
C THR A 55 -2.75 -4.15 0.64
N ALA A 56 -3.13 -2.97 0.19
CA ALA A 56 -4.52 -2.50 0.26
C ALA A 56 -4.92 -1.78 -1.03
N THR A 57 -6.19 -1.87 -1.39
CA THR A 57 -6.76 -1.22 -2.57
C THR A 57 -8.25 -0.97 -2.38
N ASP A 58 -8.77 0.07 -3.03
CA ASP A 58 -10.20 0.33 -3.17
C ASP A 58 -10.70 0.11 -4.62
N GLY A 59 -9.80 -0.34 -5.51
CA GLY A 59 -10.03 -0.53 -6.93
C GLY A 59 -9.62 0.67 -7.80
N HIS A 60 -9.36 1.86 -7.21
CA HIS A 60 -8.89 3.06 -7.92
C HIS A 60 -7.45 3.41 -7.57
N LYS A 61 -7.03 3.05 -6.38
CA LYS A 61 -5.65 3.16 -5.89
C LYS A 61 -5.24 1.88 -5.20
N LEU A 62 -3.94 1.66 -5.16
CA LEU A 62 -3.33 0.58 -4.41
C LEU A 62 -2.10 1.12 -3.68
N ILE A 63 -1.89 0.68 -2.45
CA ILE A 63 -0.63 0.87 -1.74
C ILE A 63 -0.10 -0.51 -1.37
N ALA A 64 1.14 -0.76 -1.74
CA ALA A 64 1.86 -1.96 -1.36
C ALA A 64 3.10 -1.59 -0.55
N GLY A 65 3.36 -2.37 0.48
CA GLY A 65 4.55 -2.25 1.31
C GLY A 65 5.18 -3.61 1.53
N ARG A 66 6.51 -3.64 1.71
CA ARG A 66 7.28 -4.82 2.09
C ARG A 66 8.17 -4.46 3.26
N GLN A 67 8.27 -5.35 4.23
CA GLN A 67 9.27 -5.28 5.28
C GLN A 67 9.99 -6.62 5.43
N MET A 68 11.24 -6.59 5.86
CA MET A 68 11.95 -7.79 6.26
C MET A 68 11.32 -8.36 7.52
N ARG A 69 11.24 -9.68 7.63
CA ARG A 69 10.71 -10.33 8.84
C ARG A 69 11.68 -10.13 10.00
N VAL A 70 11.10 -9.76 11.13
CA VAL A 70 11.79 -9.83 12.41
C VAL A 70 11.40 -11.19 13.00
N PHE A 71 12.34 -12.12 13.04
CA PHE A 71 12.11 -13.46 13.59
C PHE A 71 11.92 -13.34 15.10
N THR A 72 10.74 -13.69 15.57
CA THR A 72 10.51 -14.04 16.97
C THR A 72 10.58 -15.57 17.07
N ASN A 73 11.22 -16.10 18.10
CA ASN A 73 11.57 -17.52 18.28
C ASN A 73 10.39 -18.52 18.32
N GLN A 74 9.37 -18.37 17.50
CA GLN A 74 8.20 -19.26 17.47
C GLN A 74 7.93 -19.77 16.05
N SER A 75 7.39 -20.97 15.99
CA SER A 75 7.09 -21.79 14.81
C SER A 75 6.61 -20.97 13.62
N GLU A 76 7.26 -21.10 12.49
CA GLU A 76 6.95 -20.38 11.27
C GLU A 76 5.61 -20.84 10.67
N PRO A 77 4.73 -19.93 10.22
CA PRO A 77 3.73 -20.31 9.24
C PRO A 77 4.50 -20.70 7.97
N GLY A 78 4.37 -21.95 7.56
CA GLY A 78 5.18 -22.58 6.52
C GLY A 78 5.52 -21.66 5.37
N ALA A 79 6.79 -21.33 5.24
CA ALA A 79 7.35 -20.76 4.04
C ALA A 79 7.29 -21.83 2.97
N SER A 80 6.22 -21.87 2.19
CA SER A 80 6.27 -22.64 0.97
C SER A 80 7.05 -21.85 -0.05
N ASP A 81 8.14 -22.45 -0.47
CA ASP A 81 8.96 -22.03 -1.58
C ASP A 81 8.10 -21.64 -2.78
N GLY A 82 8.10 -20.35 -3.13
CA GLY A 82 7.84 -19.87 -4.48
C GLY A 82 6.46 -20.06 -5.09
N ALA A 83 5.50 -20.70 -4.44
CA ALA A 83 4.16 -20.88 -4.99
C ALA A 83 3.28 -19.64 -4.72
N ALA A 84 3.01 -18.90 -5.76
CA ALA A 84 1.94 -17.92 -5.80
C ALA A 84 0.63 -18.56 -5.31
N GLY A 85 0.15 -18.22 -4.12
CA GLY A 85 -1.15 -18.71 -3.66
C GLY A 85 -1.26 -19.10 -2.21
N GLN A 86 -0.25 -18.89 -1.37
CA GLN A 86 -0.41 -19.24 0.02
C GLN A 86 -1.06 -18.14 0.84
N ALA A 87 -2.06 -18.60 1.48
CA ALA A 87 -2.84 -18.18 2.63
C ALA A 87 -2.36 -16.89 3.34
N GLY A 88 -2.43 -15.75 2.65
CA GLY A 88 -2.36 -14.46 3.31
C GLY A 88 -3.53 -14.26 4.27
N ILE A 89 -3.46 -13.22 5.08
CA ILE A 89 -4.49 -12.80 6.01
C ILE A 89 -5.04 -11.47 5.52
N ILE A 90 -6.35 -11.31 5.45
CA ILE A 90 -6.96 -9.99 5.30
C ILE A 90 -7.22 -9.45 6.70
N LEU A 91 -6.33 -8.59 7.18
CA LEU A 91 -6.43 -7.94 8.48
C LEU A 91 -7.48 -6.83 8.43
N PRO A 92 -8.60 -6.93 9.19
CA PRO A 92 -9.69 -5.97 9.13
C PRO A 92 -9.24 -4.53 9.42
N PHE A 93 -9.81 -3.58 8.68
CA PHE A 93 -9.44 -2.17 8.82
C PHE A 93 -9.77 -1.60 10.20
N ASP A 94 -10.86 -2.02 10.83
CA ASP A 94 -11.29 -1.55 12.15
C ASP A 94 -10.29 -1.89 13.27
N MET A 95 -9.54 -2.98 13.14
CA MET A 95 -8.42 -3.29 14.04
C MET A 95 -7.25 -2.34 13.84
N ILE A 96 -6.95 -1.98 12.58
CA ILE A 96 -5.83 -1.10 12.22
C ILE A 96 -6.16 0.36 12.55
N GLU A 97 -7.40 0.79 12.35
CA GLU A 97 -7.84 2.17 12.59
C GLU A 97 -7.54 2.62 14.02
N LYS A 98 -7.65 1.73 14.98
CA LYS A 98 -7.42 1.99 16.41
C LYS A 98 -5.96 2.19 16.79
N ILE A 99 -5.00 1.85 15.92
CA ILE A 99 -3.58 2.16 16.12
C ILE A 99 -3.39 3.68 16.07
N LYS A 100 -2.93 4.26 17.16
CA LYS A 100 -2.62 5.70 17.27
C LYS A 100 -1.11 5.90 17.29
N LEU A 101 -0.56 6.35 16.17
CA LEU A 101 0.86 6.65 16.06
C LEU A 101 1.20 7.97 16.74
N GLY A 102 2.17 7.96 17.64
CA GLY A 102 2.73 9.12 18.33
C GLY A 102 4.26 9.21 18.15
N LYS A 103 4.86 10.25 18.67
CA LYS A 103 6.34 10.43 18.63
C LYS A 103 7.10 9.38 19.45
N LYS A 104 6.47 8.81 20.49
CA LYS A 104 7.05 7.80 21.40
C LYS A 104 6.40 6.42 21.23
N SER A 105 5.55 6.23 20.21
CA SER A 105 4.92 4.94 19.96
C SER A 105 5.95 3.91 19.50
N PRO A 106 5.74 2.62 19.79
CA PRO A 106 6.55 1.54 19.25
C PRO A 106 6.58 1.58 17.73
N ASP A 107 7.67 1.11 17.12
CA ASP A 107 7.76 1.02 15.66
C ASP A 107 6.96 -0.17 15.11
N TYR A 108 6.72 -1.19 15.94
CA TYR A 108 6.08 -2.44 15.53
C TYR A 108 4.80 -2.72 16.32
N ALA A 109 3.83 -3.29 15.60
CA ALA A 109 2.66 -3.94 16.13
C ALA A 109 2.84 -5.45 16.03
N THR A 110 2.39 -6.20 17.03
CA THR A 110 2.41 -7.67 17.00
C THR A 110 1.07 -8.18 16.49
N LEU A 111 1.07 -8.87 15.36
CA LEU A 111 -0.06 -9.63 14.86
C LEU A 111 0.08 -11.08 15.33
N SER A 112 -0.88 -11.56 16.11
CA SER A 112 -0.96 -12.94 16.57
C SER A 112 -2.18 -13.61 15.95
N PHE A 113 -2.03 -14.85 15.50
CA PHE A 113 -3.12 -15.63 14.89
C PHE A 113 -2.91 -17.13 15.08
N ASP A 114 -3.99 -17.91 14.93
CA ASP A 114 -3.98 -19.35 14.92
C ASP A 114 -3.67 -19.91 13.51
N ALA A 115 -3.28 -21.17 13.44
CA ALA A 115 -3.22 -21.85 12.16
C ALA A 115 -4.62 -21.96 11.58
N LYS A 116 -4.73 -21.86 10.26
CA LYS A 116 -6.00 -22.14 9.57
C LYS A 116 -6.29 -23.63 9.72
N GLY A 117 -7.32 -23.96 10.51
CA GLY A 117 -7.78 -25.33 10.67
C GLY A 117 -8.43 -25.86 9.38
N ASP A 118 -8.59 -27.19 9.29
CA ASP A 118 -9.20 -27.88 8.13
C ASP A 118 -10.67 -27.45 7.85
N ASN A 119 -11.30 -26.76 8.79
CA ASN A 119 -12.72 -26.37 8.77
C ASN A 119 -12.98 -24.98 8.19
N LEU A 120 -12.23 -24.49 7.22
CA LEU A 120 -12.53 -23.24 6.45
C LEU A 120 -12.94 -21.99 7.30
N ALA A 121 -12.92 -22.07 8.62
CA ALA A 121 -13.30 -20.97 9.50
C ALA A 121 -12.26 -19.84 9.42
N ALA A 122 -12.74 -18.61 9.50
CA ALA A 122 -11.90 -17.42 9.60
C ALA A 122 -10.94 -17.53 10.80
N ARG A 123 -9.68 -17.16 10.61
CA ARG A 123 -8.69 -17.15 11.69
C ARG A 123 -9.05 -16.10 12.73
N PHE A 124 -8.87 -16.44 13.98
CA PHE A 124 -8.94 -15.47 15.06
C PHE A 124 -7.62 -14.67 15.08
N LEU A 125 -7.73 -13.36 15.15
CA LEU A 125 -6.59 -12.44 15.10
C LEU A 125 -6.52 -11.62 16.38
N GLN A 126 -5.30 -11.32 16.81
CA GLN A 126 -5.03 -10.30 17.81
C GLN A 126 -3.96 -9.35 17.27
N LEU A 127 -4.25 -8.06 17.26
CA LEU A 127 -3.32 -7.01 16.90
C LEU A 127 -2.99 -6.21 18.16
N ARG A 128 -1.78 -6.36 18.66
CA ARG A 128 -1.27 -5.63 19.81
C ARG A 128 -0.39 -4.48 19.36
N PHE A 129 -0.66 -3.30 19.86
CA PHE A 129 0.15 -2.13 19.64
C PHE A 129 0.19 -1.29 20.91
N ASP A 130 1.40 -1.01 21.44
CA ASP A 130 1.59 -0.35 22.70
C ASP A 130 0.79 -1.08 23.84
N ALA A 131 0.03 -0.36 24.63
CA ALA A 131 -0.81 -0.92 25.69
C ALA A 131 -2.17 -1.45 25.20
N THR A 132 -2.47 -1.38 23.89
CA THR A 132 -3.77 -1.77 23.34
C THR A 132 -3.68 -3.08 22.57
N THR A 133 -4.69 -3.94 22.76
CA THR A 133 -4.89 -5.17 21.98
C THR A 133 -6.26 -5.15 21.34
N GLN A 134 -6.32 -5.36 20.04
CA GLN A 134 -7.55 -5.54 19.29
C GLN A 134 -7.68 -7.01 18.92
N SER A 135 -8.89 -7.56 19.06
CA SER A 135 -9.18 -8.95 18.72
C SER A 135 -10.35 -9.03 17.76
N GLY A 136 -10.31 -9.95 16.84
CA GLY A 136 -11.35 -10.14 15.84
C GLY A 136 -11.04 -11.35 14.96
N PHE A 137 -11.78 -11.46 13.87
CA PHE A 137 -11.55 -12.50 12.86
C PHE A 137 -11.03 -11.86 11.57
N GLU A 138 -10.24 -12.64 10.82
CA GLU A 138 -9.85 -12.21 9.47
C GLU A 138 -11.09 -12.00 8.59
N VAL A 139 -10.97 -11.15 7.58
CA VAL A 139 -12.01 -11.07 6.54
C VAL A 139 -11.94 -12.35 5.71
N GLU A 140 -12.98 -13.17 5.81
CA GLU A 140 -13.06 -14.43 5.10
C GLU A 140 -13.41 -14.20 3.63
N ALA A 141 -12.38 -13.99 2.81
CA ALA A 141 -12.52 -13.76 1.39
C ALA A 141 -11.20 -14.06 0.65
N SER A 142 -11.30 -14.19 -0.67
CA SER A 142 -10.13 -14.21 -1.55
C SER A 142 -9.76 -12.78 -1.92
N TYR A 143 -8.54 -12.36 -1.55
CA TYR A 143 -8.05 -11.04 -1.94
C TYR A 143 -7.74 -10.98 -3.43
N PRO A 144 -8.06 -9.90 -4.16
CA PRO A 144 -7.78 -9.77 -5.58
C PRO A 144 -6.29 -9.91 -5.89
N ALA A 145 -5.97 -10.36 -7.12
CA ALA A 145 -4.59 -10.48 -7.58
C ALA A 145 -3.96 -9.10 -7.82
N ALA A 146 -3.78 -8.31 -6.74
CA ALA A 146 -3.33 -6.93 -6.76
C ALA A 146 -1.96 -6.74 -7.45
N ARG A 147 -1.10 -7.76 -7.43
CA ARG A 147 0.21 -7.74 -8.09
C ARG A 147 0.12 -7.55 -9.60
N ARG A 148 -0.98 -7.98 -10.22
CA ARG A 148 -1.19 -7.84 -11.68
C ARG A 148 -1.47 -6.40 -12.12
N VAL A 149 -1.85 -5.55 -11.15
CA VAL A 149 -2.20 -4.15 -11.43
C VAL A 149 -0.95 -3.26 -11.42
N ALA A 150 0.10 -3.67 -10.72
CA ALA A 150 1.35 -2.91 -10.66
C ALA A 150 2.04 -2.94 -12.04
N PRO A 151 2.30 -1.77 -12.66
CA PRO A 151 2.94 -1.71 -13.97
C PRO A 151 4.40 -2.14 -13.88
N VAL A 152 4.82 -2.96 -14.83
CA VAL A 152 6.23 -3.39 -14.97
C VAL A 152 7.00 -2.52 -15.97
N SER A 153 6.28 -1.69 -16.74
CA SER A 153 6.83 -0.72 -17.68
C SER A 153 6.04 0.58 -17.61
N ILE A 154 6.72 1.69 -17.86
CA ILE A 154 6.15 3.04 -17.80
C ILE A 154 6.41 3.74 -19.13
N THR A 155 5.36 4.25 -19.77
CA THR A 155 5.45 4.95 -21.07
C THR A 155 5.84 6.41 -20.92
N GLY A 156 5.52 7.04 -19.80
CA GLY A 156 5.66 8.49 -19.58
C GLY A 156 4.53 9.32 -20.18
N GLU A 157 3.57 8.70 -20.88
CA GLU A 157 2.40 9.39 -21.42
C GLU A 157 1.56 10.01 -20.30
N THR A 158 1.21 11.28 -20.48
CA THR A 158 0.45 12.06 -19.50
C THR A 158 -0.95 11.46 -19.28
N ALA A 159 -1.39 11.46 -18.04
CA ALA A 159 -2.73 11.02 -17.65
C ALA A 159 -3.31 11.97 -16.60
N ALA A 160 -4.64 12.01 -16.51
CA ALA A 160 -5.35 12.71 -15.44
C ALA A 160 -5.62 11.74 -14.29
N PHE A 161 -5.55 12.24 -13.07
CA PHE A 161 -5.84 11.48 -11.84
C PHE A 161 -6.81 12.24 -10.96
N ASP A 162 -7.60 11.52 -10.20
CA ASP A 162 -8.39 12.09 -9.13
C ASP A 162 -7.45 12.67 -8.07
N PRO A 163 -7.57 13.97 -7.72
CA PRO A 163 -6.74 14.59 -6.70
C PRO A 163 -6.79 13.87 -5.34
N GLU A 164 -7.92 13.29 -4.96
CA GLU A 164 -8.08 12.56 -3.69
C GLU A 164 -7.20 11.30 -3.64
N ILE A 165 -6.99 10.66 -4.79
CA ILE A 165 -6.06 9.55 -4.91
C ILE A 165 -4.63 10.03 -4.63
N LEU A 166 -4.22 11.15 -5.23
CA LEU A 166 -2.88 11.72 -5.04
C LEU A 166 -2.65 12.20 -3.61
N ILE A 167 -3.67 12.80 -2.98
CA ILE A 167 -3.63 13.18 -1.57
C ILE A 167 -3.42 11.96 -0.67
N THR A 168 -4.01 10.81 -1.01
CA THR A 168 -3.82 9.57 -0.24
C THR A 168 -2.35 9.15 -0.21
N PHE A 169 -1.65 9.21 -1.34
CA PHE A 169 -0.22 8.88 -1.38
C PHE A 169 0.63 9.89 -0.59
N SER A 170 0.28 11.18 -0.64
CA SER A 170 0.95 12.18 0.19
C SER A 170 0.77 11.92 1.69
N LYS A 171 -0.43 11.49 2.11
CA LYS A 171 -0.69 11.09 3.49
C LYS A 171 0.11 9.83 3.86
N ALA A 172 0.17 8.83 2.96
CA ALA A 172 0.94 7.60 3.19
C ALA A 172 2.43 7.89 3.36
N ALA A 173 3.01 8.72 2.51
CA ALA A 173 4.40 9.15 2.62
C ALA A 173 4.69 9.82 3.97
N LYS A 174 3.82 10.71 4.42
CA LYS A 174 3.94 11.38 5.75
C LYS A 174 3.86 10.38 6.90
N VAL A 175 2.98 9.38 6.82
CA VAL A 175 2.82 8.36 7.87
C VAL A 175 4.08 7.53 8.02
N VAL A 176 4.73 7.15 6.93
CA VAL A 176 6.01 6.43 6.96
C VAL A 176 7.20 7.33 7.31
N GLY A 177 6.97 8.63 7.51
CA GLY A 177 8.03 9.59 7.85
C GLY A 177 8.90 10.00 6.66
N SER A 178 8.48 9.72 5.44
CA SER A 178 9.19 10.17 4.25
C SER A 178 9.13 11.69 4.13
N LEU A 179 10.27 12.31 3.92
CA LEU A 179 10.38 13.73 3.58
C LEU A 179 10.21 13.95 2.07
N ALA A 180 10.32 12.89 1.27
CA ALA A 180 10.17 12.98 -0.17
C ALA A 180 8.71 13.12 -0.58
N THR A 181 8.45 14.02 -1.52
CA THR A 181 7.15 14.14 -2.17
C THR A 181 6.92 12.92 -3.07
N PRO A 182 5.73 12.30 -3.04
CA PRO A 182 5.42 11.22 -3.97
C PRO A 182 5.54 11.66 -5.42
N VAL A 183 6.20 10.85 -6.23
CA VAL A 183 6.38 11.08 -7.67
C VAL A 183 5.47 10.13 -8.44
N VAL A 184 4.64 10.69 -9.34
CA VAL A 184 3.77 9.92 -10.22
C VAL A 184 4.52 9.62 -11.52
N HIS A 185 4.71 8.36 -11.82
CA HIS A 185 5.26 7.88 -13.09
C HIS A 185 4.10 7.58 -14.02
N HIS A 186 3.80 8.52 -14.90
CA HIS A 186 2.66 8.49 -15.81
C HIS A 186 2.77 7.34 -16.83
N ASN A 187 1.63 6.72 -17.18
CA ASN A 187 1.55 5.56 -18.06
C ASN A 187 0.33 5.61 -18.99
N GLY A 188 -0.05 6.79 -19.42
CA GLY A 188 -1.23 7.02 -20.27
C GLY A 188 -2.52 6.53 -19.61
N LEU A 189 -3.31 5.72 -20.31
CA LEU A 189 -4.55 5.12 -19.80
C LEU A 189 -4.32 3.87 -18.94
N ASN A 190 -3.07 3.43 -18.78
CA ASN A 190 -2.72 2.31 -17.92
C ASN A 190 -2.43 2.78 -16.48
N PRO A 191 -2.43 1.87 -15.50
CA PRO A 191 -2.09 2.21 -14.12
C PRO A 191 -0.74 2.90 -14.02
N ALA A 192 -0.68 4.02 -13.30
CA ALA A 192 0.57 4.74 -13.04
C ALA A 192 1.21 4.25 -11.75
N LEU A 193 2.54 4.21 -11.72
CA LEU A 193 3.31 3.92 -10.52
C LEU A 193 3.51 5.21 -9.73
N VAL A 194 3.34 5.14 -8.41
CA VAL A 194 3.63 6.24 -7.50
C VAL A 194 4.75 5.82 -6.56
N SER A 195 5.89 6.50 -6.64
CA SER A 195 7.03 6.21 -5.79
C SER A 195 7.21 7.29 -4.72
N TRP A 196 7.58 6.86 -3.53
CA TRP A 196 8.15 7.68 -2.47
C TRP A 196 9.25 6.88 -1.79
N CYS A 197 10.26 7.55 -1.29
CA CYS A 197 11.39 6.86 -0.68
C CYS A 197 11.17 6.70 0.83
N PRO A 198 10.81 5.52 1.32
CA PRO A 198 10.78 5.23 2.75
C PRO A 198 12.13 4.79 3.29
N ALA A 199 13.14 4.57 2.44
CA ALA A 199 14.37 3.87 2.79
C ALA A 199 15.10 4.46 4.00
N ASP A 200 15.12 5.80 4.13
CA ASP A 200 15.79 6.48 5.25
C ASP A 200 14.90 6.55 6.49
N SER A 201 13.59 6.51 6.32
CA SER A 201 12.62 6.66 7.41
C SER A 201 12.17 5.34 8.02
N LEU A 202 12.22 4.24 7.27
CA LEU A 202 11.87 2.90 7.72
C LEU A 202 12.88 1.86 7.21
N PRO A 203 13.99 1.64 7.91
CA PRO A 203 15.01 0.68 7.50
C PRO A 203 14.41 -0.72 7.23
N GLY A 204 14.79 -1.33 6.12
CA GLY A 204 14.28 -2.65 5.72
C GLY A 204 12.84 -2.67 5.18
N CYS A 205 12.18 -1.50 5.06
CA CYS A 205 10.86 -1.37 4.47
C CYS A 205 10.94 -0.74 3.07
N LEU A 206 10.06 -1.20 2.18
CA LEU A 206 9.82 -0.61 0.86
C LEU A 206 8.33 -0.35 0.71
N ALA A 207 7.95 0.72 0.02
CA ALA A 207 6.56 0.99 -0.29
C ALA A 207 6.42 1.72 -1.62
N PHE A 208 5.31 1.49 -2.30
CA PHE A 208 4.91 2.20 -3.50
C PHE A 208 3.38 2.24 -3.61
N GLY A 209 2.89 3.12 -4.48
CA GLY A 209 1.49 3.20 -4.84
C GLY A 209 1.25 2.90 -6.31
N VAL A 210 0.01 2.57 -6.63
CA VAL A 210 -0.51 2.50 -7.99
C VAL A 210 -1.77 3.36 -8.05
N ALA A 211 -1.85 4.25 -9.04
CA ALA A 211 -2.99 5.11 -9.29
C ALA A 211 -3.65 4.73 -10.60
N MET A 212 -4.97 4.51 -10.58
CA MET A 212 -5.74 4.35 -11.81
C MET A 212 -6.01 5.72 -12.43
N PRO A 213 -5.71 5.94 -13.71
CA PRO A 213 -6.00 7.19 -14.39
C PRO A 213 -7.51 7.35 -14.60
N LEU A 214 -7.95 8.60 -14.63
CA LEU A 214 -9.30 8.95 -15.05
C LEU A 214 -9.40 8.83 -16.57
N ARG A 215 -10.50 8.21 -17.04
CA ARG A 215 -10.89 8.27 -18.46
C ARG A 215 -11.65 9.57 -18.67
N VAL A 216 -10.95 10.61 -19.06
CA VAL A 216 -11.56 11.91 -19.32
C VAL A 216 -11.76 12.03 -20.83
N GLN A 217 -12.95 12.49 -21.24
CA GLN A 217 -13.24 12.82 -22.62
C GLN A 217 -12.59 14.17 -22.95
N GLY A 218 -11.75 14.21 -23.97
CA GLY A 218 -11.05 15.40 -24.43
C GLY A 218 -9.57 15.17 -24.73
N ASP A 219 -8.99 16.03 -25.51
CA ASP A 219 -7.57 16.01 -25.82
C ASP A 219 -6.81 16.77 -24.70
N PHE A 220 -6.17 16.01 -23.81
CA PHE A 220 -5.28 16.58 -22.79
C PHE A 220 -3.94 17.05 -23.36
N GLN A 221 -3.78 16.99 -24.65
CA GLN A 221 -2.56 17.43 -25.30
C GLN A 221 -2.52 18.95 -25.44
N GLU A 222 -3.66 19.61 -25.47
CA GLU A 222 -3.72 21.06 -25.48
C GLU A 222 -3.29 21.65 -24.14
N LEU A 223 -2.31 22.52 -24.21
CA LEU A 223 -1.90 23.29 -23.02
C LEU A 223 -2.87 24.44 -22.79
N PRO A 224 -3.17 24.79 -21.52
CA PRO A 224 -4.05 25.93 -21.23
C PRO A 224 -3.46 27.22 -21.83
N PRO A 225 -4.32 28.15 -22.29
CA PRO A 225 -3.87 29.40 -22.87
C PRO A 225 -3.31 30.33 -21.78
N VAL A 226 -2.00 30.27 -21.57
CA VAL A 226 -1.31 31.09 -20.56
C VAL A 226 -0.81 32.44 -21.11
N ALA A 227 -1.00 32.69 -22.42
CA ALA A 227 -0.55 33.92 -23.10
C ALA A 227 -1.08 35.19 -22.47
N TRP A 228 -2.31 35.18 -21.95
CA TRP A 228 -2.91 36.31 -21.26
C TRP A 228 -2.18 36.74 -19.98
N PHE A 229 -1.43 35.80 -19.36
CA PHE A 229 -0.67 36.06 -18.14
C PHE A 229 0.82 36.29 -18.42
N THR A 230 1.40 35.45 -19.32
CA THR A 230 2.85 35.47 -19.59
C THR A 230 3.23 36.31 -20.82
N GLY A 231 2.27 36.68 -21.65
CA GLY A 231 2.53 37.26 -22.97
C GLY A 231 3.02 36.25 -24.01
N GLN A 232 3.18 34.99 -23.63
CA GLN A 232 3.71 33.91 -24.50
C GLN A 232 2.81 32.68 -24.41
N SER A 233 2.62 31.99 -25.55
CA SER A 233 1.90 30.70 -25.57
C SER A 233 2.74 29.60 -24.94
N ALA A 234 2.11 28.74 -24.15
CA ALA A 234 2.76 27.56 -23.62
C ALA A 234 3.04 26.57 -24.75
N VAL A 235 4.25 26.04 -24.80
CA VAL A 235 4.68 25.05 -25.79
C VAL A 235 5.24 23.82 -25.04
N ARG A 236 4.87 22.63 -25.50
CA ARG A 236 5.50 21.40 -25.02
C ARG A 236 6.88 21.27 -25.66
N SER A 237 7.91 21.20 -24.84
CA SER A 237 9.26 20.87 -25.33
C SER A 237 9.38 19.36 -25.52
N THR A 238 9.77 18.94 -26.69
CA THR A 238 10.12 17.53 -26.98
C THR A 238 11.51 17.21 -26.41
N PRO A 239 11.87 15.92 -26.24
CA PRO A 239 13.23 15.54 -25.89
C PRO A 239 14.27 16.10 -26.85
N GLU A 240 13.94 16.19 -28.16
CA GLU A 240 14.82 16.78 -29.20
C GLU A 240 15.01 18.29 -28.99
N ASP A 241 13.97 19.02 -28.61
CA ASP A 241 14.06 20.44 -28.32
C ASP A 241 14.97 20.71 -27.13
N LYS A 242 14.87 19.87 -26.10
CA LYS A 242 15.72 19.94 -24.90
C LYS A 242 17.19 19.67 -25.27
N PHE A 243 17.44 18.67 -26.10
CA PHE A 243 18.78 18.34 -26.55
C PHE A 243 19.39 19.45 -27.41
N LYS A 244 18.62 20.05 -28.34
CA LYS A 244 19.05 21.21 -29.13
C LYS A 244 19.39 22.40 -28.24
N ALA A 245 18.48 22.74 -27.29
CA ALA A 245 18.71 23.86 -26.39
C ALA A 245 19.95 23.66 -25.49
N GLU A 246 20.19 22.45 -25.01
CA GLU A 246 21.41 22.11 -24.25
C GLU A 246 22.69 22.23 -25.10
N THR A 247 22.63 21.74 -26.33
CA THR A 247 23.74 21.85 -27.28
C THR A 247 24.10 23.30 -27.63
N GLU A 248 23.07 24.14 -27.82
CA GLU A 248 23.27 25.57 -28.06
C GLU A 248 23.83 26.28 -26.83
N ARG A 249 23.35 25.91 -25.62
CA ARG A 249 23.87 26.46 -24.37
C ARG A 249 25.31 26.11 -24.11
N LEU A 250 25.74 24.89 -24.51
CA LEU A 250 27.13 24.47 -24.42
C LEU A 250 28.02 25.20 -25.45
N LYS A 251 27.52 25.43 -26.66
CA LYS A 251 28.22 26.22 -27.70
C LYS A 251 28.37 27.69 -27.32
N ALA A 252 27.42 28.27 -26.62
CA ALA A 252 27.47 29.66 -26.16
C ALA A 252 28.41 29.88 -24.95
N LYS A 253 28.85 28.80 -24.29
CA LYS A 253 29.81 28.84 -23.18
C LYS A 253 31.25 28.51 -23.58
N ALA A 254 31.47 28.06 -24.77
CA ALA A 254 32.79 27.79 -25.38
C ALA A 254 33.29 29.02 -26.17
#